data_9d1c2629f8f697bbee6db3fc808c3ff0
#
_entry.id   9d1c2629f8f697bbee6db3fc808c3ff0
#
_cell.length_a   1.000
_cell.length_b   1.000
_cell.length_c   1.000
_cell.angle_alpha   90.00
_cell.angle_beta   90.00
_cell.angle_gamma   90.00
#
_symmetry.space_group_name_H-M   'P 1'
#
loop_
_entity.id
_entity.type
_entity.pdbx_description
1 polymer ?
#
loop_
_entity_poly.entity_id
_entity_poly.type
_entity_poly.pdbx_seq_one_letter_code
_entity_poly.pdbx_strand_id
1 'polypeptide(L)'
;MTYRTTSAGPRTLRRIFAGAAVALFALAVASESGAQQQPQQKRPPAPAQKPAAPAAQPAAPAPAQAEAPQLIFSPWVKLCNKDSDPNSKRVCVTVKDGRVESGLLVVSVAIIEMDGDQRKLMRMSLPYGVALTHGTRMIVDQGTPATAPFVTCLPPVVPPGGCIADYEASADLVNRMKKGQVLTVQAIHMNGQPMSPQLDLRDFAKAYDGPPTDPKVFEAQQKKLQDELQKRAEDARKRLEAQQPAK
;
A
#
# COMPACT_ATOMS: atom_id res chain seq x y z
N MET A 1 52.12 11.15 -10.45
CA MET A 1 51.33 11.41 -11.67
C MET A 1 50.23 12.35 -11.32
N THR A 2 50.39 13.61 -11.64
CA THR A 2 49.53 14.74 -11.32
C THR A 2 48.52 14.95 -12.45
N TYR A 3 47.22 14.80 -12.19
CA TYR A 3 46.19 15.18 -13.16
C TYR A 3 45.65 16.58 -12.84
N ARG A 4 45.84 17.48 -13.81
CA ARG A 4 45.30 18.85 -13.83
C ARG A 4 43.82 18.83 -14.15
N THR A 5 43.03 19.48 -13.32
CA THR A 5 41.65 19.85 -13.58
C THR A 5 41.57 21.09 -14.45
N THR A 6 40.92 21.00 -15.58
CA THR A 6 40.53 22.17 -16.41
C THR A 6 39.06 22.49 -16.18
N SER A 7 38.84 23.68 -15.66
CA SER A 7 37.57 24.40 -15.51
C SER A 7 37.08 24.89 -16.87
N ALA A 8 35.83 24.63 -17.24
CA ALA A 8 35.14 25.31 -18.33
C ALA A 8 33.83 25.92 -17.81
N GLY A 9 33.77 27.24 -17.89
CA GLY A 9 32.69 28.08 -17.41
C GLY A 9 31.41 28.10 -18.29
N PRO A 10 30.37 28.78 -17.85
CA PRO A 10 29.02 28.72 -18.43
C PRO A 10 28.85 29.66 -19.64
N ARG A 11 28.28 29.14 -20.72
CA ARG A 11 27.80 29.95 -21.84
C ARG A 11 26.31 30.23 -21.70
N THR A 12 25.98 31.44 -21.32
CA THR A 12 24.67 32.09 -21.46
C THR A 12 24.28 32.20 -22.93
N LEU A 13 23.13 31.65 -23.32
CA LEU A 13 22.52 31.96 -24.61
C LEU A 13 21.12 32.59 -24.36
N ARG A 14 21.12 33.93 -24.36
CA ARG A 14 19.93 34.78 -24.53
C ARG A 14 19.42 34.55 -25.96
N ARG A 15 18.17 34.16 -26.14
CA ARG A 15 17.42 34.42 -27.39
C ARG A 15 16.09 35.10 -27.06
N ILE A 16 16.11 36.35 -27.41
CA ILE A 16 14.97 37.26 -27.59
C ILE A 16 14.25 36.84 -28.87
N PHE A 17 12.95 36.61 -28.84
CA PHE A 17 12.09 36.76 -30.00
C PHE A 17 10.86 37.54 -29.56
N ALA A 18 10.79 38.74 -30.15
CA ALA A 18 9.65 39.62 -30.14
C ALA A 18 8.76 39.35 -31.36
N GLY A 19 7.46 39.55 -31.22
CA GLY A 19 6.60 40.11 -32.26
C GLY A 19 5.71 39.11 -32.99
N ALA A 20 4.42 39.19 -32.84
CA ALA A 20 3.50 39.71 -33.83
C ALA A 20 2.04 39.49 -33.39
N ALA A 21 1.34 40.56 -33.26
CA ALA A 21 -0.13 40.63 -33.15
C ALA A 21 -0.76 40.55 -34.54
N VAL A 22 -1.85 39.81 -34.72
CA VAL A 22 -2.86 39.98 -35.79
C VAL A 22 -4.18 39.46 -35.25
N ALA A 23 -5.11 40.31 -34.84
CA ALA A 23 -6.30 40.80 -35.56
C ALA A 23 -7.47 39.80 -35.68
N LEU A 24 -8.46 40.07 -34.87
CA LEU A 24 -9.93 40.09 -35.07
C LEU A 24 -10.50 39.47 -36.35
N PHE A 25 -11.43 38.52 -36.19
CA PHE A 25 -12.64 38.41 -37.02
C PHE A 25 -13.81 37.96 -36.15
N ALA A 26 -14.71 38.92 -35.89
CA ALA A 26 -16.05 38.67 -35.39
C ALA A 26 -16.95 38.33 -36.58
N LEU A 27 -17.68 37.20 -36.50
CA LEU A 27 -18.86 36.97 -37.33
C LEU A 27 -19.96 36.43 -36.43
N ALA A 28 -20.85 37.35 -36.08
CA ALA A 28 -22.15 37.05 -35.49
C ALA A 28 -23.08 36.53 -36.60
N VAL A 29 -23.64 35.35 -36.40
CA VAL A 29 -24.83 34.92 -37.16
C VAL A 29 -25.93 34.62 -36.16
N ALA A 30 -26.84 35.52 -36.05
CA ALA A 30 -28.11 35.38 -35.34
C ALA A 30 -29.04 34.54 -36.21
N SER A 31 -29.50 33.40 -35.73
CA SER A 31 -30.62 32.65 -36.29
C SER A 31 -31.78 32.70 -35.29
N GLU A 32 -32.70 33.57 -35.54
CA GLU A 32 -34.03 33.60 -34.91
C GLU A 32 -34.83 32.40 -35.41
N SER A 33 -35.12 31.44 -34.54
CA SER A 33 -36.14 30.44 -34.79
C SER A 33 -37.35 30.75 -33.92
N GLY A 34 -38.36 31.32 -34.54
CA GLY A 34 -39.66 31.58 -33.94
C GLY A 34 -40.33 30.30 -33.46
N ALA A 35 -40.61 30.22 -32.20
CA ALA A 35 -41.43 29.16 -31.62
C ALA A 35 -42.91 29.58 -31.70
N GLN A 36 -43.68 28.93 -32.60
CA GLN A 36 -45.12 29.04 -32.66
C GLN A 36 -45.72 28.40 -31.37
N GLN A 37 -46.38 29.17 -30.57
CA GLN A 37 -47.22 28.72 -29.45
C GLN A 37 -48.54 28.16 -30.00
N GLN A 38 -48.74 26.86 -29.92
CA GLN A 38 -50.04 26.21 -30.07
C GLN A 38 -50.85 26.33 -28.78
N PRO A 39 -52.15 26.64 -28.82
CA PRO A 39 -52.99 26.68 -27.61
C PRO A 39 -53.18 25.32 -26.99
N GLN A 40 -52.82 25.14 -25.73
CA GLN A 40 -53.07 23.92 -24.96
C GLN A 40 -54.55 23.80 -24.68
N GLN A 41 -55.21 22.79 -25.27
CA GLN A 41 -56.51 22.31 -24.88
C GLN A 41 -56.40 21.63 -23.49
N LYS A 42 -57.16 22.12 -22.54
CA LYS A 42 -57.33 21.55 -21.19
C LYS A 42 -57.92 20.16 -21.32
N ARG A 43 -57.13 19.13 -21.05
CA ARG A 43 -57.59 17.75 -20.85
C ARG A 43 -58.10 17.58 -19.41
N PRO A 44 -59.24 16.84 -19.17
CA PRO A 44 -59.69 16.54 -17.82
C PRO A 44 -58.70 15.67 -17.04
N PRO A 45 -58.66 15.75 -15.69
CA PRO A 45 -57.73 14.96 -14.90
C PRO A 45 -58.10 13.46 -14.96
N ALA A 46 -57.15 12.65 -15.37
CA ALA A 46 -57.23 11.19 -15.24
C ALA A 46 -57.01 10.75 -13.78
N PRO A 47 -57.68 9.65 -13.31
CA PRO A 47 -57.52 9.19 -11.96
C PRO A 47 -56.07 8.81 -11.66
N ALA A 48 -55.59 9.23 -10.48
CA ALA A 48 -54.25 8.92 -9.98
C ALA A 48 -54.04 7.40 -9.92
N GLN A 49 -53.22 6.86 -10.80
CA GLN A 49 -52.68 5.52 -10.67
C GLN A 49 -51.54 5.56 -9.62
N LYS A 50 -51.75 4.78 -8.56
CA LYS A 50 -50.80 4.50 -7.51
C LYS A 50 -49.49 3.97 -8.15
N PRO A 51 -48.30 4.48 -7.86
CA PRO A 51 -47.07 3.91 -8.42
C PRO A 51 -46.91 2.45 -7.99
N ALA A 52 -46.89 1.53 -8.94
CA ALA A 52 -46.51 0.15 -8.69
C ALA A 52 -45.02 0.15 -8.24
N ALA A 53 -44.78 -0.46 -7.09
CA ALA A 53 -43.42 -0.68 -6.61
C ALA A 53 -42.62 -1.46 -7.67
N PRO A 54 -41.33 -1.08 -7.95
CA PRO A 54 -40.49 -1.86 -8.87
C PRO A 54 -40.36 -3.29 -8.31
N ALA A 55 -40.70 -4.28 -9.12
CA ALA A 55 -40.45 -5.67 -8.80
C ALA A 55 -38.95 -5.85 -8.54
N ALA A 56 -38.63 -6.32 -7.34
CA ALA A 56 -37.25 -6.67 -6.97
C ALA A 56 -36.74 -7.71 -7.96
N GLN A 57 -35.79 -7.32 -8.84
CA GLN A 57 -35.04 -8.27 -9.62
C GLN A 57 -34.25 -9.18 -8.65
N PRO A 58 -34.24 -10.51 -8.88
CA PRO A 58 -33.38 -11.39 -8.10
C PRO A 58 -31.95 -10.89 -8.23
N ALA A 59 -31.32 -10.55 -7.10
CA ALA A 59 -29.91 -10.18 -7.05
C ALA A 59 -29.10 -11.32 -7.66
N ALA A 60 -28.36 -11.03 -8.74
CA ALA A 60 -27.38 -11.97 -9.28
C ALA A 60 -26.45 -12.43 -8.14
N PRO A 61 -26.09 -13.72 -8.07
CA PRO A 61 -25.16 -14.21 -7.06
C PRO A 61 -23.89 -13.34 -7.11
N ALA A 62 -23.52 -12.73 -5.98
CA ALA A 62 -22.25 -12.01 -5.88
C ALA A 62 -21.13 -13.00 -6.29
N PRO A 63 -20.16 -12.59 -7.13
CA PRO A 63 -19.04 -13.46 -7.47
C PRO A 63 -18.40 -13.93 -6.18
N ALA A 64 -18.22 -15.24 -6.04
CA ALA A 64 -17.55 -15.84 -4.90
C ALA A 64 -16.21 -15.11 -4.72
N GLN A 65 -16.09 -14.36 -3.63
CA GLN A 65 -14.83 -13.72 -3.27
C GLN A 65 -13.84 -14.85 -3.05
N ALA A 66 -12.82 -14.92 -3.92
CA ALA A 66 -11.71 -15.84 -3.70
C ALA A 66 -11.21 -15.58 -2.27
N GLU A 67 -11.23 -16.61 -1.43
CA GLU A 67 -10.73 -16.50 -0.05
C GLU A 67 -9.32 -15.91 -0.10
N ALA A 68 -9.12 -14.82 0.63
CA ALA A 68 -7.82 -14.20 0.72
C ALA A 68 -6.82 -15.24 1.28
N PRO A 69 -5.63 -15.37 0.69
CA PRO A 69 -4.67 -16.38 1.12
C PRO A 69 -4.36 -16.19 2.61
N GLN A 70 -4.38 -17.29 3.36
CA GLN A 70 -4.03 -17.27 4.78
C GLN A 70 -2.56 -16.90 4.93
N LEU A 71 -2.30 -15.84 5.70
CA LEU A 71 -0.94 -15.40 5.96
C LEU A 71 -0.39 -16.04 7.24
N ILE A 72 0.89 -16.39 7.19
CA ILE A 72 1.68 -16.85 8.30
C ILE A 72 2.54 -15.68 8.75
N PHE A 73 2.38 -15.27 10.01
CA PHE A 73 3.07 -14.10 10.54
C PHE A 73 4.25 -14.48 11.43
N SER A 74 5.37 -13.77 11.26
CA SER A 74 6.43 -13.77 12.26
C SER A 74 5.96 -13.12 13.56
N PRO A 75 6.57 -13.41 14.73
CA PRO A 75 6.40 -12.55 15.89
C PRO A 75 6.97 -11.15 15.64
N TRP A 76 6.55 -10.16 16.45
CA TRP A 76 7.25 -8.88 16.52
C TRP A 76 8.64 -9.08 17.10
N VAL A 77 9.67 -8.60 16.42
CA VAL A 77 11.07 -8.65 16.87
C VAL A 77 11.72 -7.28 16.77
N LYS A 78 12.60 -6.96 17.70
CA LYS A 78 13.44 -5.76 17.67
C LYS A 78 14.88 -6.17 17.40
N LEU A 79 15.41 -5.72 16.29
CA LEU A 79 16.79 -5.97 15.88
C LEU A 79 17.54 -4.65 15.92
N CYS A 80 18.72 -4.62 16.53
CA CYS A 80 19.57 -3.45 16.51
C CYS A 80 20.94 -3.82 15.97
N ASN A 81 21.51 -2.98 15.11
CA ASN A 81 22.87 -3.19 14.66
C ASN A 81 23.84 -2.99 15.83
N LYS A 82 24.86 -3.82 15.83
CA LYS A 82 26.05 -3.60 16.67
C LYS A 82 27.09 -2.99 15.74
N ASP A 83 27.27 -1.69 15.83
CA ASP A 83 28.30 -1.06 15.02
C ASP A 83 29.68 -1.36 15.56
N SER A 84 30.58 -1.72 14.63
CA SER A 84 32.01 -1.84 14.90
C SER A 84 32.69 -0.47 14.96
N ASP A 85 32.04 0.56 14.40
CA ASP A 85 32.53 1.94 14.41
C ASP A 85 31.89 2.69 15.59
N PRO A 86 32.68 3.18 16.55
CA PRO A 86 32.20 3.96 17.70
C PRO A 86 31.48 5.26 17.32
N ASN A 87 31.66 5.75 16.07
CA ASN A 87 31.00 6.95 15.56
C ASN A 87 29.70 6.67 14.79
N SER A 88 29.38 5.41 14.50
CA SER A 88 28.14 5.09 13.82
C SER A 88 26.97 5.17 14.78
N LYS A 89 25.84 5.66 14.24
CA LYS A 89 24.59 5.70 14.99
C LYS A 89 23.97 4.32 15.03
N ARG A 90 23.59 3.88 16.23
CA ARG A 90 22.83 2.64 16.39
C ARG A 90 21.48 2.77 15.71
N VAL A 91 21.12 1.80 14.88
CA VAL A 91 19.80 1.69 14.25
C VAL A 91 19.08 0.47 14.82
N CYS A 92 17.87 0.68 15.32
CA CYS A 92 17.00 -0.39 15.76
C CYS A 92 15.79 -0.49 14.83
N VAL A 93 15.39 -1.72 14.51
CA VAL A 93 14.23 -2.02 13.68
C VAL A 93 13.30 -2.96 14.41
N THR A 94 12.07 -2.52 14.67
CA THR A 94 11.01 -3.37 15.21
C THR A 94 10.12 -3.81 14.05
N VAL A 95 10.11 -5.12 13.73
CA VAL A 95 9.55 -5.62 12.49
C VAL A 95 8.66 -6.85 12.68
N LYS A 96 7.64 -6.98 11.81
CA LYS A 96 6.80 -8.16 11.64
C LYS A 96 6.50 -8.39 10.17
N ASP A 97 6.62 -9.65 9.75
CA ASP A 97 6.37 -10.10 8.37
C ASP A 97 5.13 -10.99 8.30
N GLY A 98 4.40 -10.88 7.20
CA GLY A 98 3.33 -11.80 6.81
C GLY A 98 3.66 -12.46 5.46
N ARG A 99 3.61 -13.80 5.41
CA ARG A 99 3.98 -14.61 4.25
C ARG A 99 2.86 -15.58 3.89
N VAL A 100 2.76 -15.93 2.62
CA VAL A 100 1.93 -17.07 2.19
C VAL A 100 2.68 -18.40 2.39
N GLU A 101 1.97 -19.51 2.24
CA GLU A 101 2.51 -20.88 2.41
C GLU A 101 3.77 -21.14 1.58
N SER A 102 3.90 -20.54 0.40
CA SER A 102 5.11 -20.64 -0.43
C SER A 102 6.32 -19.88 0.11
N GLY A 103 6.17 -19.16 1.24
CA GLY A 103 7.22 -18.33 1.83
C GLY A 103 7.33 -16.93 1.23
N LEU A 104 6.55 -16.63 0.18
CA LEU A 104 6.54 -15.29 -0.43
C LEU A 104 6.04 -14.24 0.57
N LEU A 105 6.78 -13.14 0.71
CA LEU A 105 6.40 -12.00 1.53
C LEU A 105 5.18 -11.29 0.91
N VAL A 106 4.15 -11.10 1.71
CA VAL A 106 2.94 -10.34 1.32
C VAL A 106 2.90 -8.97 2.00
N VAL A 107 3.39 -8.89 3.21
CA VAL A 107 3.47 -7.63 3.93
C VAL A 107 4.61 -7.69 4.94
N SER A 108 5.38 -6.61 5.02
CA SER A 108 6.32 -6.36 6.12
C SER A 108 6.07 -4.97 6.67
N VAL A 109 6.07 -4.85 7.99
CA VAL A 109 5.94 -3.56 8.67
C VAL A 109 7.09 -3.42 9.65
N ALA A 110 7.86 -2.35 9.51
CA ALA A 110 9.04 -2.08 10.30
C ALA A 110 9.02 -0.65 10.85
N ILE A 111 9.24 -0.49 12.16
CA ILE A 111 9.56 0.81 12.76
C ILE A 111 11.08 0.91 12.88
N ILE A 112 11.65 1.92 12.24
CA ILE A 112 13.08 2.18 12.19
C ILE A 112 13.40 3.38 13.07
N GLU A 113 14.28 3.18 14.04
CA GLU A 113 14.73 4.19 15.00
C GLU A 113 16.25 4.32 14.90
N MET A 114 16.74 5.55 14.87
CA MET A 114 18.16 5.87 14.82
C MET A 114 18.54 6.69 16.06
N ASP A 115 19.58 6.27 16.77
CA ASP A 115 20.04 6.99 17.96
C ASP A 115 20.38 8.46 17.64
N GLY A 116 19.81 9.36 18.46
CA GLY A 116 19.97 10.80 18.27
C GLY A 116 19.09 11.43 17.18
N ASP A 117 18.23 10.65 16.49
CA ASP A 117 17.20 11.19 15.62
C ASP A 117 15.83 11.10 16.30
N GLN A 118 15.14 12.23 16.38
CA GLN A 118 13.78 12.26 16.93
C GLN A 118 12.74 11.73 15.94
N ARG A 119 13.06 11.75 14.64
CA ARG A 119 12.19 11.24 13.60
C ARG A 119 12.36 9.73 13.47
N LYS A 120 11.25 9.03 13.57
CA LYS A 120 11.17 7.59 13.37
C LYS A 120 10.45 7.31 12.09
N LEU A 121 10.87 6.28 11.40
CA LEU A 121 10.32 5.88 10.11
C LEU A 121 9.51 4.59 10.28
N MET A 122 8.29 4.57 9.78
CA MET A 122 7.54 3.34 9.60
C MET A 122 7.59 2.95 8.13
N ARG A 123 8.23 1.83 7.84
CA ARG A 123 8.38 1.28 6.50
C ARG A 123 7.43 0.12 6.29
N MET A 124 6.70 0.17 5.19
CA MET A 124 5.88 -0.94 4.72
C MET A 124 6.45 -1.49 3.42
N SER A 125 6.57 -2.82 3.34
CA SER A 125 6.95 -3.50 2.12
C SER A 125 5.81 -4.41 1.69
N LEU A 126 5.40 -4.29 0.42
CA LEU A 126 4.36 -5.04 -0.22
C LEU A 126 4.91 -5.79 -1.44
N PRO A 127 4.29 -6.87 -1.91
CA PRO A 127 4.83 -7.65 -3.02
C PRO A 127 4.84 -6.84 -4.32
N TYR A 128 5.57 -7.34 -5.30
CA TYR A 128 5.47 -6.81 -6.66
C TYR A 128 4.06 -6.97 -7.22
N GLY A 129 3.73 -6.14 -8.21
CA GLY A 129 2.41 -6.15 -8.83
C GLY A 129 1.40 -5.23 -8.15
N VAL A 130 1.82 -4.39 -7.22
CA VAL A 130 1.00 -3.29 -6.70
C VAL A 130 1.00 -2.10 -7.66
N ALA A 131 -0.12 -1.41 -7.77
CA ALA A 131 -0.30 -0.21 -8.59
C ALA A 131 0.30 1.00 -7.86
N LEU A 132 1.52 1.40 -8.25
CA LEU A 132 2.33 2.41 -7.55
C LEU A 132 1.63 3.77 -7.45
N THR A 133 0.83 4.13 -8.45
CA THR A 133 0.11 5.41 -8.51
C THR A 133 -0.94 5.60 -7.41
N HIS A 134 -1.45 4.49 -6.85
CA HIS A 134 -2.43 4.54 -5.76
C HIS A 134 -1.81 4.68 -4.38
N GLY A 135 -0.50 4.40 -4.26
CA GLY A 135 0.18 4.38 -2.96
C GLY A 135 -0.37 3.31 -2.03
N THR A 136 -0.14 3.52 -0.75
CA THR A 136 -0.60 2.64 0.32
C THR A 136 -1.46 3.40 1.32
N ARG A 137 -2.26 2.66 2.07
CA ARG A 137 -3.08 3.18 3.15
C ARG A 137 -2.96 2.25 4.35
N MET A 138 -2.80 2.83 5.53
CA MET A 138 -2.75 2.07 6.77
C MET A 138 -3.83 2.53 7.75
N ILE A 139 -4.33 1.59 8.56
CA ILE A 139 -5.35 1.85 9.56
C ILE A 139 -4.99 1.03 10.80
N VAL A 140 -4.90 1.69 11.96
CA VAL A 140 -4.82 1.01 13.27
C VAL A 140 -6.24 0.87 13.80
N ASP A 141 -6.70 -0.36 13.98
CA ASP A 141 -8.06 -0.71 14.35
C ASP A 141 -9.09 -0.06 13.42
N GLN A 142 -9.96 0.80 13.96
CA GLN A 142 -10.96 1.59 13.23
C GLN A 142 -10.59 3.09 13.19
N GLY A 143 -9.32 3.42 13.42
CA GLY A 143 -8.84 4.79 13.46
C GLY A 143 -8.80 5.47 12.09
N THR A 144 -8.39 6.73 12.09
CA THR A 144 -8.23 7.50 10.86
C THR A 144 -7.14 6.90 9.98
N PRO A 145 -7.43 6.62 8.70
CA PRO A 145 -6.45 6.12 7.76
C PRO A 145 -5.32 7.12 7.52
N ALA A 146 -4.09 6.63 7.44
CA ALA A 146 -2.96 7.37 6.90
C ALA A 146 -2.58 6.82 5.53
N THR A 147 -2.10 7.67 4.63
CA THR A 147 -1.70 7.30 3.26
C THR A 147 -0.25 7.71 3.00
N ALA A 148 0.44 6.93 2.17
CA ALA A 148 1.77 7.27 1.69
C ALA A 148 1.96 6.76 0.25
N PRO A 149 2.73 7.47 -0.58
CA PRO A 149 3.13 6.98 -1.88
C PRO A 149 4.16 5.84 -1.73
N PHE A 150 4.28 5.01 -2.76
CA PHE A 150 5.45 4.14 -2.87
C PHE A 150 6.69 4.98 -3.19
N VAL A 151 7.79 4.73 -2.49
CA VAL A 151 9.06 5.45 -2.68
C VAL A 151 10.01 4.70 -3.60
N THR A 152 9.96 3.36 -3.59
CA THR A 152 10.79 2.50 -4.44
C THR A 152 10.28 1.07 -4.46
N CYS A 153 10.78 0.26 -5.39
CA CYS A 153 10.63 -1.20 -5.35
C CYS A 153 12.03 -1.84 -5.39
N LEU A 154 12.33 -2.67 -4.40
CA LEU A 154 13.62 -3.36 -4.26
C LEU A 154 13.54 -4.76 -4.85
N PRO A 155 14.55 -5.23 -5.59
CA PRO A 155 14.57 -6.59 -6.11
C PRO A 155 14.52 -7.65 -4.98
N PRO A 156 14.05 -8.89 -5.26
CA PRO A 156 13.90 -9.93 -4.24
C PRO A 156 15.18 -10.29 -3.49
N VAL A 157 16.35 -10.03 -4.12
CA VAL A 157 17.68 -10.28 -3.54
C VAL A 157 18.07 -9.24 -2.48
N VAL A 158 17.32 -8.14 -2.36
CA VAL A 158 17.57 -7.08 -1.36
C VAL A 158 16.43 -7.11 -0.35
N PRO A 159 16.63 -7.68 0.84
CA PRO A 159 15.59 -7.73 1.87
C PRO A 159 15.09 -6.32 2.29
N PRO A 160 13.78 -6.19 2.53
CA PRO A 160 12.74 -7.20 2.51
C PRO A 160 12.24 -7.57 1.10
N GLY A 161 12.68 -6.89 0.04
CA GLY A 161 12.14 -7.02 -1.32
C GLY A 161 10.77 -6.36 -1.48
N GLY A 162 10.27 -6.28 -2.73
CA GLY A 162 8.95 -5.69 -3.00
C GLY A 162 8.93 -4.16 -3.05
N CYS A 163 7.74 -3.58 -3.06
CA CYS A 163 7.52 -2.14 -3.16
C CYS A 163 7.34 -1.51 -1.78
N ILE A 164 8.06 -0.44 -1.52
CA ILE A 164 8.22 0.19 -0.21
C ILE A 164 7.44 1.49 -0.18
N ALA A 165 6.67 1.69 0.90
CA ALA A 165 6.07 2.95 1.28
C ALA A 165 6.56 3.34 2.69
N ASP A 166 6.91 4.59 2.85
CA ASP A 166 7.45 5.13 4.09
C ASP A 166 6.46 6.13 4.71
N TYR A 167 6.25 5.99 6.01
CA TYR A 167 5.42 6.87 6.84
C TYR A 167 6.24 7.44 7.98
N GLU A 168 5.87 8.60 8.44
CA GLU A 168 6.40 9.12 9.69
C GLU A 168 5.82 8.30 10.85
N ALA A 169 6.69 7.66 11.65
CA ALA A 169 6.29 6.97 12.87
C ALA A 169 6.20 7.96 14.02
N SER A 170 5.20 8.85 13.98
CA SER A 170 4.96 9.82 15.04
C SER A 170 4.69 9.14 16.38
N ALA A 171 4.93 9.84 17.48
CA ALA A 171 4.65 9.33 18.83
C ALA A 171 3.17 8.90 18.99
N ASP A 172 2.24 9.63 18.37
CA ASP A 172 0.82 9.30 18.37
C ASP A 172 0.56 7.97 17.63
N LEU A 173 1.12 7.80 16.44
CA LEU A 173 0.98 6.55 15.68
C LEU A 173 1.54 5.35 16.48
N VAL A 174 2.76 5.48 17.01
CA VAL A 174 3.38 4.42 17.82
C VAL A 174 2.53 4.10 19.04
N ASN A 175 1.99 5.11 19.75
CA ASN A 175 1.11 4.90 20.90
C ASN A 175 -0.21 4.21 20.52
N ARG A 176 -0.78 4.53 19.37
CA ARG A 176 -1.96 3.81 18.84
C ARG A 176 -1.63 2.35 18.53
N MET A 177 -0.50 2.08 17.90
CA MET A 177 -0.06 0.71 17.62
C MET A 177 0.18 -0.09 18.93
N LYS A 178 0.75 0.53 19.97
CA LYS A 178 0.97 -0.13 21.26
C LYS A 178 -0.33 -0.52 21.97
N LYS A 179 -1.38 0.22 21.77
CA LYS A 179 -2.70 0.01 22.41
C LYS A 179 -3.68 -0.73 21.50
N GLY A 180 -3.41 -0.75 20.20
CA GLY A 180 -4.25 -1.32 19.17
C GLY A 180 -4.19 -2.84 19.12
N GLN A 181 -5.13 -3.41 18.40
CA GLN A 181 -5.26 -4.85 18.17
C GLN A 181 -4.78 -5.26 16.78
N VAL A 182 -5.08 -4.44 15.77
CA VAL A 182 -4.85 -4.79 14.37
C VAL A 182 -4.33 -3.58 13.60
N LEU A 183 -3.30 -3.81 12.80
CA LEU A 183 -2.84 -2.88 11.76
C LEU A 183 -3.27 -3.43 10.41
N THR A 184 -4.15 -2.72 9.71
CA THR A 184 -4.55 -3.03 8.34
C THR A 184 -3.71 -2.22 7.37
N VAL A 185 -3.06 -2.89 6.42
CA VAL A 185 -2.30 -2.28 5.33
C VAL A 185 -3.08 -2.50 4.04
N GLN A 186 -3.35 -1.44 3.30
CA GLN A 186 -4.14 -1.51 2.07
C GLN A 186 -3.33 -1.02 0.87
N ALA A 187 -3.46 -1.71 -0.24
CA ALA A 187 -2.95 -1.32 -1.54
C ALA A 187 -3.84 -1.87 -2.66
N ILE A 188 -3.61 -1.44 -3.88
CA ILE A 188 -4.30 -1.92 -5.08
C ILE A 188 -3.29 -2.69 -5.92
N HIS A 189 -3.65 -3.89 -6.37
CA HIS A 189 -2.90 -4.63 -7.37
C HIS A 189 -3.02 -3.99 -8.76
N MET A 190 -2.05 -4.26 -9.64
CA MET A 190 -2.08 -3.78 -11.04
C MET A 190 -3.30 -4.28 -11.84
N ASN A 191 -3.90 -5.39 -11.42
CA ASN A 191 -5.17 -5.90 -11.98
C ASN A 191 -6.43 -5.22 -11.40
N GLY A 192 -6.26 -4.15 -10.59
CA GLY A 192 -7.35 -3.41 -9.95
C GLY A 192 -7.92 -4.05 -8.68
N GLN A 193 -7.45 -5.23 -8.28
CA GLN A 193 -7.95 -5.89 -7.07
C GLN A 193 -7.35 -5.26 -5.81
N PRO A 194 -8.17 -4.96 -4.78
CA PRO A 194 -7.68 -4.48 -3.50
C PRO A 194 -7.01 -5.62 -2.72
N MET A 195 -5.95 -5.29 -2.01
CA MET A 195 -5.34 -6.14 -0.99
C MET A 195 -5.37 -5.42 0.36
N SER A 196 -5.66 -6.17 1.43
CA SER A 196 -5.82 -5.59 2.77
C SER A 196 -5.30 -6.55 3.85
N PRO A 197 -4.00 -6.92 3.84
CA PRO A 197 -3.44 -7.75 4.89
C PRO A 197 -3.57 -7.06 6.25
N GLN A 198 -3.88 -7.86 7.27
CA GLN A 198 -4.05 -7.43 8.65
C GLN A 198 -2.96 -8.05 9.52
N LEU A 199 -2.23 -7.22 10.24
CA LEU A 199 -1.19 -7.62 11.19
C LEU A 199 -1.71 -7.44 12.61
N ASP A 200 -1.62 -8.49 13.40
CA ASP A 200 -1.91 -8.46 14.83
C ASP A 200 -0.85 -7.62 15.55
N LEU A 201 -1.30 -6.67 16.36
CA LEU A 201 -0.46 -5.76 17.16
C LEU A 201 -0.15 -6.30 18.55
N ARG A 202 -0.65 -7.49 18.92
CA ARG A 202 -0.24 -8.13 20.16
C ARG A 202 1.27 -8.24 20.22
N ASP A 203 1.85 -8.05 21.38
CA ASP A 203 3.30 -8.05 21.62
C ASP A 203 4.10 -6.94 20.90
N PHE A 204 3.46 -6.08 20.09
CA PHE A 204 4.15 -4.94 19.48
C PHE A 204 4.77 -4.03 20.55
N ALA A 205 4.00 -3.62 21.56
CA ALA A 205 4.50 -2.75 22.64
C ALA A 205 5.69 -3.40 23.38
N LYS A 206 5.59 -4.71 23.67
CA LYS A 206 6.65 -5.47 24.32
C LYS A 206 7.94 -5.52 23.47
N ALA A 207 7.80 -5.76 22.17
CA ALA A 207 8.95 -5.77 21.27
C ALA A 207 9.55 -4.37 21.09
N TYR A 208 8.70 -3.37 20.91
CA TYR A 208 9.12 -1.99 20.66
C TYR A 208 9.81 -1.35 21.86
N ASP A 209 9.25 -1.49 23.07
CA ASP A 209 9.80 -0.89 24.30
C ASP A 209 10.89 -1.76 24.96
N GLY A 210 10.91 -3.04 24.61
CA GLY A 210 11.84 -4.00 25.16
C GLY A 210 13.28 -3.87 24.61
N PRO A 211 14.19 -4.66 25.16
CA PRO A 211 15.54 -4.78 24.64
C PRO A 211 15.54 -5.43 23.25
N PRO A 212 16.63 -5.32 22.48
CA PRO A 212 16.79 -6.07 21.23
C PRO A 212 16.59 -7.57 21.47
N THR A 213 15.92 -8.23 20.51
CA THR A 213 15.74 -9.68 20.55
C THR A 213 17.09 -10.38 20.53
N ASP A 214 17.29 -11.31 21.45
CA ASP A 214 18.51 -12.12 21.49
C ASP A 214 18.69 -12.87 20.17
N PRO A 215 19.91 -12.88 19.57
CA PRO A 215 20.16 -13.54 18.29
C PRO A 215 19.75 -15.01 18.27
N LYS A 216 19.99 -15.75 19.35
CA LYS A 216 19.59 -17.17 19.44
C LYS A 216 18.06 -17.34 19.44
N VAL A 217 17.35 -16.43 20.14
CA VAL A 217 15.89 -16.42 20.15
C VAL A 217 15.37 -16.08 18.75
N PHE A 218 15.97 -15.11 18.07
CA PHE A 218 15.62 -14.75 16.70
C PHE A 218 15.84 -15.91 15.74
N GLU A 219 17.01 -16.57 15.79
CA GLU A 219 17.29 -17.75 14.96
C GLU A 219 16.30 -18.89 15.20
N ALA A 220 15.96 -19.18 16.47
CA ALA A 220 14.96 -20.19 16.81
C ALA A 220 13.57 -19.84 16.28
N GLN A 221 13.17 -18.56 16.33
CA GLN A 221 11.91 -18.09 15.76
C GLN A 221 11.89 -18.19 14.24
N GLN A 222 12.99 -17.83 13.57
CA GLN A 222 13.14 -17.96 12.11
C GLN A 222 13.04 -19.42 11.68
N LYS A 223 13.73 -20.31 12.38
CA LYS A 223 13.66 -21.74 12.11
C LYS A 223 12.24 -22.28 12.26
N LYS A 224 11.55 -21.93 13.36
CA LYS A 224 10.16 -22.32 13.59
C LYS A 224 9.23 -21.84 12.49
N LEU A 225 9.37 -20.59 12.04
CA LEU A 225 8.60 -20.04 10.93
C LEU A 225 8.88 -20.79 9.63
N GLN A 226 10.14 -21.10 9.35
CA GLN A 226 10.54 -21.86 8.16
C GLN A 226 9.96 -23.27 8.17
N ASP A 227 10.03 -23.97 9.31
CA ASP A 227 9.47 -25.32 9.49
C ASP A 227 7.93 -25.31 9.29
N GLU A 228 7.23 -24.28 9.78
CA GLU A 228 5.79 -24.11 9.58
C GLU A 228 5.43 -23.84 8.12
N LEU A 229 6.18 -22.95 7.43
CA LEU A 229 6.00 -22.68 6.01
C LEU A 229 6.22 -23.94 5.17
N GLN A 230 7.27 -24.69 5.44
CA GLN A 230 7.56 -25.94 4.74
C GLN A 230 6.43 -26.96 4.92
N LYS A 231 5.96 -27.16 6.16
CA LYS A 231 4.85 -28.07 6.46
C LYS A 231 3.58 -27.68 5.69
N ARG A 232 3.22 -26.39 5.69
CA ARG A 232 2.03 -25.91 4.97
C ARG A 232 2.16 -26.06 3.46
N ALA A 233 3.35 -25.80 2.91
CA ALA A 233 3.62 -26.02 1.48
C ALA A 233 3.48 -27.50 1.09
N GLU A 234 3.96 -28.42 1.92
CA GLU A 234 3.78 -29.86 1.72
C GLU A 234 2.31 -30.29 1.79
N ASP A 235 1.57 -29.75 2.78
CA ASP A 235 0.13 -30.03 2.92
C ASP A 235 -0.68 -29.48 1.73
N ALA A 236 -0.35 -28.30 1.25
CA ALA A 236 -0.95 -27.69 0.06
C ALA A 236 -0.68 -28.55 -1.19
N ARG A 237 0.57 -29.03 -1.37
CA ARG A 237 0.93 -29.91 -2.47
C ARG A 237 0.13 -31.22 -2.44
N LYS A 238 0.03 -31.87 -1.27
CA LYS A 238 -0.76 -33.10 -1.11
C LYS A 238 -2.24 -32.90 -1.44
N ARG A 239 -2.82 -31.76 -1.07
CA ARG A 239 -4.21 -31.42 -1.44
C ARG A 239 -4.39 -31.27 -2.94
N LEU A 240 -3.44 -30.63 -3.62
CA LEU A 240 -3.47 -30.49 -5.09
C LEU A 240 -3.33 -31.83 -5.80
N GLU A 241 -2.41 -32.70 -5.33
CA GLU A 241 -2.23 -34.06 -5.85
C GLU A 241 -3.52 -34.89 -5.68
N ALA A 242 -4.20 -34.80 -4.54
CA ALA A 242 -5.46 -35.49 -4.26
C ALA A 242 -6.65 -35.01 -5.10
N GLN A 243 -6.59 -33.79 -5.64
CA GLN A 243 -7.63 -33.20 -6.49
C GLN A 243 -7.41 -33.49 -7.99
N GLN A 244 -6.26 -34.01 -8.38
CA GLN A 244 -6.02 -34.42 -9.77
C GLN A 244 -6.70 -35.77 -10.03
N PRO A 245 -7.66 -35.86 -10.98
CA PRO A 245 -8.25 -37.16 -11.34
C PRO A 245 -7.14 -38.05 -11.88
N ALA A 246 -7.14 -39.32 -11.42
CA ALA A 246 -6.25 -40.36 -11.94
C ALA A 246 -6.38 -40.42 -13.48
N LYS A 247 -5.27 -40.23 -14.18
CA LYS A 247 -5.21 -40.38 -15.64
C LYS A 247 -5.31 -41.80 -16.05
#